data_c8130c0dcb71b302161326fd02268e8e
#
_entry.id   c8130c0dcb71b302161326fd02268e8e
#
_cell.length_a   1.000
_cell.length_b   1.000
_cell.length_c   1.000
_cell.angle_alpha   90.00
_cell.angle_beta   90.00
_cell.angle_gamma   90.00
#
_symmetry.space_group_name_H-M   'P 1'
#
loop_
_entity.id
_entity.type
_entity.pdbx_description
1 polymer ?
#
loop_
_entity_poly.entity_id
_entity_poly.type
_entity_poly.pdbx_seq_one_letter_code
_entity_poly.pdbx_strand_id
1 'polypeptide(L)'
;MSIVHKIESCLPTSLVEFWRLYKKYRAKQKQYARKIEQLRQANRSIRVCFFALDASVWKYDSLYRLMAQDPMFEPTVLVCPIVNAGRKTMLHKMDVCYNDFVKRGYKVLRSYDEQTDSYVDVASLSLDIVLYTNPYHGLIDDRYYIDNIKDALTCFVNYTFAIIPYKWAFAQPLQQLVWTYFCETDYHKDLVLKFTKPLHPHCVALGYPIYDEFHDAKRDDSMWKSKDKSLKRIIWAPHHSIFANEENEDDVEVRWSTFLLYSEFMVQMAKKYQDKVQFIFKPHPILRQNLYKH
;
A
#
# COMPACT_ATOMS: atom_id res chain seq x y z
N MET A 1 -19.16 34.44 -3.65
CA MET A 1 -17.82 33.98 -3.21
C MET A 1 -17.71 34.20 -1.72
N SER A 2 -17.40 33.13 -0.95
CA SER A 2 -17.27 33.28 0.51
C SER A 2 -16.00 34.08 0.85
N ILE A 3 -16.00 34.76 2.01
CA ILE A 3 -14.83 35.51 2.51
C ILE A 3 -13.58 34.59 2.57
N VAL A 4 -13.75 33.31 2.90
CA VAL A 4 -12.69 32.31 2.93
C VAL A 4 -12.05 32.14 1.55
N HIS A 5 -12.82 32.11 0.47
CA HIS A 5 -12.32 31.97 -0.91
C HIS A 5 -11.51 33.18 -1.36
N LYS A 6 -11.88 34.39 -0.89
CA LYS A 6 -11.12 35.62 -1.17
C LYS A 6 -9.77 35.66 -0.44
N ILE A 7 -9.72 35.13 0.81
CA ILE A 7 -8.47 35.06 1.58
C ILE A 7 -7.53 34.00 0.98
N GLU A 8 -8.06 32.84 0.59
CA GLU A 8 -7.26 31.76 -0.03
C GLU A 8 -6.63 32.20 -1.35
N SER A 9 -7.31 33.05 -2.15
CA SER A 9 -6.76 33.56 -3.43
C SER A 9 -5.61 34.56 -3.28
N CYS A 10 -5.41 35.12 -2.08
CA CYS A 10 -4.32 36.05 -1.78
C CYS A 10 -3.09 35.38 -1.14
N LEU A 11 -3.16 34.07 -0.83
CA LEU A 11 -2.07 33.34 -0.18
C LEU A 11 -1.33 32.48 -1.19
N PRO A 12 -0.02 32.20 -0.96
CA PRO A 12 0.71 31.20 -1.74
C PRO A 12 0.00 29.85 -1.69
N THR A 13 -0.07 29.16 -2.82
CA THR A 13 -0.76 27.85 -2.95
C THR A 13 -0.31 26.85 -1.90
N SER A 14 1.00 26.78 -1.61
CA SER A 14 1.56 25.89 -0.59
C SER A 14 1.03 26.16 0.83
N LEU A 15 0.75 27.44 1.16
CA LEU A 15 0.14 27.78 2.46
C LEU A 15 -1.33 27.38 2.52
N VAL A 16 -2.06 27.55 1.43
CA VAL A 16 -3.47 27.15 1.33
C VAL A 16 -3.60 25.63 1.48
N GLU A 17 -2.78 24.87 0.77
CA GLU A 17 -2.74 23.41 0.87
C GLU A 17 -2.37 22.94 2.28
N PHE A 18 -1.36 23.57 2.89
CA PHE A 18 -1.00 23.28 4.28
C PHE A 18 -2.16 23.52 5.24
N TRP A 19 -2.86 24.67 5.14
CA TRP A 19 -3.99 24.99 6.00
C TRP A 19 -5.17 24.04 5.81
N ARG A 20 -5.44 23.61 4.58
CA ARG A 20 -6.46 22.59 4.29
C ARG A 20 -6.10 21.27 4.94
N LEU A 21 -4.86 20.81 4.80
CA LEU A 21 -4.37 19.58 5.44
C LEU A 21 -4.38 19.69 6.97
N TYR A 22 -3.98 20.84 7.53
CA TYR A 22 -4.01 21.09 8.97
C TYR A 22 -5.43 21.03 9.53
N LYS A 23 -6.41 21.63 8.85
CA LYS A 23 -7.82 21.55 9.27
C LYS A 23 -8.32 20.10 9.28
N LYS A 24 -7.99 19.33 8.25
CA LYS A 24 -8.30 17.89 8.17
C LYS A 24 -7.64 17.13 9.31
N TYR A 25 -6.37 17.36 9.54
CA TYR A 25 -5.62 16.74 10.64
C TYR A 25 -6.28 17.00 11.99
N ARG A 26 -6.62 18.26 12.31
CA ARG A 26 -7.30 18.61 13.57
C ARG A 26 -8.67 17.94 13.71
N ALA A 27 -9.42 17.85 12.63
CA ALA A 27 -10.72 17.15 12.62
C ALA A 27 -10.54 15.65 12.89
N LYS A 28 -9.54 15.02 12.24
CA LYS A 28 -9.20 13.60 12.45
C LYS A 28 -8.76 13.32 13.88
N GLN A 29 -7.89 14.15 14.48
CA GLN A 29 -7.48 13.97 15.88
C GLN A 29 -8.68 13.98 16.84
N LYS A 30 -9.66 14.88 16.65
CA LYS A 30 -10.90 14.91 17.44
C LYS A 30 -11.76 13.65 17.22
N GLN A 31 -11.84 13.17 15.98
CA GLN A 31 -12.54 11.93 15.63
C GLN A 31 -11.90 10.73 16.35
N TYR A 32 -10.57 10.60 16.28
CA TYR A 32 -9.83 9.50 16.92
C TYR A 32 -9.98 9.50 18.43
N ALA A 33 -9.87 10.66 19.08
CA ALA A 33 -10.08 10.76 20.52
C ALA A 33 -11.48 10.26 20.95
N ARG A 34 -12.52 10.63 20.21
CA ARG A 34 -13.89 10.14 20.47
C ARG A 34 -14.01 8.64 20.26
N LYS A 35 -13.42 8.11 19.16
CA LYS A 35 -13.47 6.66 18.86
C LYS A 35 -12.74 5.83 19.91
N ILE A 36 -11.59 6.30 20.40
CA ILE A 36 -10.86 5.63 21.47
C ILE A 36 -11.71 5.55 22.74
N GLU A 37 -12.38 6.64 23.10
CA GLU A 37 -13.26 6.63 24.29
C GLU A 37 -14.45 5.69 24.13
N GLN A 38 -15.07 5.65 22.97
CA GLN A 38 -16.12 4.68 22.64
C GLN A 38 -15.62 3.23 22.76
N LEU A 39 -14.42 2.94 22.25
CA LEU A 39 -13.84 1.59 22.30
C LEU A 39 -13.48 1.16 23.74
N ARG A 40 -13.01 2.07 24.58
CA ARG A 40 -12.75 1.80 26.00
C ARG A 40 -13.99 1.37 26.76
N GLN A 41 -15.15 1.90 26.35
CA GLN A 41 -16.45 1.59 26.99
C GLN A 41 -17.16 0.41 26.31
N ALA A 42 -16.70 -0.03 25.15
CA ALA A 42 -17.33 -1.09 24.40
C ALA A 42 -16.99 -2.46 25.00
N ASN A 43 -18.03 -3.23 25.36
CA ASN A 43 -17.90 -4.61 25.83
C ASN A 43 -18.13 -5.60 24.65
N ARG A 44 -17.34 -5.48 23.60
CA ARG A 44 -17.42 -6.33 22.41
C ARG A 44 -16.07 -6.38 21.69
N SER A 45 -15.93 -7.33 20.77
CA SER A 45 -14.77 -7.43 19.89
C SER A 45 -14.58 -6.17 19.03
N ILE A 46 -13.34 -5.91 18.67
CA ILE A 46 -12.89 -4.79 17.83
C ILE A 46 -12.97 -5.22 16.36
N ARG A 47 -13.77 -4.52 15.57
CA ARG A 47 -13.90 -4.79 14.13
C ARG A 47 -12.79 -4.11 13.35
N VAL A 48 -11.88 -4.92 12.82
CA VAL A 48 -10.71 -4.45 12.05
C VAL A 48 -10.92 -4.74 10.58
N CYS A 49 -10.75 -3.75 9.73
CA CYS A 49 -10.88 -3.91 8.29
C CYS A 49 -9.59 -3.53 7.57
N PHE A 50 -9.06 -4.46 6.78
CA PHE A 50 -7.93 -4.23 5.90
C PHE A 50 -8.46 -3.81 4.52
N PHE A 51 -8.10 -2.62 4.05
CA PHE A 51 -8.43 -2.18 2.70
C PHE A 51 -7.36 -2.70 1.74
N ALA A 52 -7.70 -3.72 0.97
CA ALA A 52 -6.80 -4.40 0.06
C ALA A 52 -7.12 -4.05 -1.40
N LEU A 53 -6.09 -3.78 -2.20
CA LEU A 53 -6.20 -3.45 -3.61
C LEU A 53 -5.77 -4.61 -4.51
N ASP A 54 -4.74 -5.34 -4.09
CA ASP A 54 -4.14 -6.42 -4.85
C ASP A 54 -3.51 -7.45 -3.88
N ALA A 55 -3.90 -8.70 -4.02
CA ALA A 55 -3.42 -9.78 -3.15
C ALA A 55 -1.91 -10.08 -3.36
N SER A 56 -1.33 -9.72 -4.51
CA SER A 56 0.09 -9.95 -4.77
C SER A 56 1.02 -9.08 -3.92
N VAL A 57 0.52 -7.96 -3.41
CA VAL A 57 1.25 -7.06 -2.50
C VAL A 57 0.82 -7.21 -1.04
N TRP A 58 0.00 -8.21 -0.73
CA TRP A 58 -0.43 -8.50 0.64
C TRP A 58 0.76 -8.95 1.50
N LYS A 59 0.92 -8.33 2.68
CA LYS A 59 2.04 -8.55 3.60
C LYS A 59 1.58 -8.81 5.04
N TYR A 60 0.29 -9.01 5.26
CA TYR A 60 -0.33 -8.96 6.59
C TYR A 60 -0.96 -10.30 6.99
N ASP A 61 -0.49 -11.43 6.41
CA ASP A 61 -1.07 -12.75 6.65
C ASP A 61 -0.95 -13.15 8.14
N SER A 62 0.24 -12.99 8.72
CA SER A 62 0.47 -13.26 10.13
C SER A 62 -0.39 -12.39 11.04
N LEU A 63 -0.45 -11.08 10.78
CA LEU A 63 -1.26 -10.14 11.55
C LEU A 63 -2.75 -10.49 11.47
N TYR A 64 -3.27 -10.77 10.25
CA TYR A 64 -4.67 -11.15 10.07
C TYR A 64 -5.00 -12.43 10.86
N ARG A 65 -4.14 -13.48 10.76
CA ARG A 65 -4.35 -14.75 11.43
C ARG A 65 -4.29 -14.64 12.95
N LEU A 66 -3.35 -13.85 13.49
CA LEU A 66 -3.28 -13.57 14.91
C LEU A 66 -4.56 -12.90 15.41
N MET A 67 -5.05 -11.89 14.71
CA MET A 67 -6.32 -11.23 15.04
C MET A 67 -7.52 -12.19 14.92
N ALA A 68 -7.53 -13.06 13.91
CA ALA A 68 -8.63 -14.02 13.73
C ALA A 68 -8.67 -15.12 14.81
N GLN A 69 -7.56 -15.38 15.50
CA GLN A 69 -7.47 -16.32 16.61
C GLN A 69 -7.77 -15.67 17.97
N ASP A 70 -7.71 -14.35 18.05
CA ASP A 70 -7.96 -13.61 19.29
C ASP A 70 -9.42 -13.13 19.33
N PRO A 71 -10.22 -13.57 20.35
CA PRO A 71 -11.63 -13.19 20.46
C PRO A 71 -11.86 -11.69 20.66
N MET A 72 -10.82 -10.92 20.95
CA MET A 72 -10.92 -9.46 21.02
C MET A 72 -11.05 -8.80 19.63
N PHE A 73 -10.76 -9.51 18.54
CA PHE A 73 -10.75 -8.92 17.20
C PHE A 73 -11.67 -9.65 16.22
N GLU A 74 -12.27 -8.89 15.33
CA GLU A 74 -13.01 -9.38 14.16
C GLU A 74 -12.36 -8.83 12.88
N PRO A 75 -11.28 -9.46 12.36
CA PRO A 75 -10.63 -8.99 11.16
C PRO A 75 -11.44 -9.33 9.91
N THR A 76 -11.51 -8.39 8.98
CA THR A 76 -12.16 -8.52 7.68
C THR A 76 -11.28 -7.87 6.62
N VAL A 77 -11.23 -8.41 5.42
CA VAL A 77 -10.59 -7.78 4.27
C VAL A 77 -11.68 -7.17 3.37
N LEU A 78 -11.60 -5.88 3.10
CA LEU A 78 -12.42 -5.21 2.10
C LEU A 78 -11.60 -5.03 0.83
N VAL A 79 -11.96 -5.72 -0.24
CA VAL A 79 -11.30 -5.59 -1.53
C VAL A 79 -11.80 -4.33 -2.22
N CYS A 80 -10.94 -3.32 -2.34
CA CYS A 80 -11.21 -2.06 -2.98
C CYS A 80 -10.68 -2.10 -4.42
N PRO A 81 -11.51 -1.93 -5.45
CA PRO A 81 -11.06 -1.98 -6.83
C PRO A 81 -10.16 -0.78 -7.16
N ILE A 82 -9.18 -1.02 -8.04
CA ILE A 82 -8.30 0.03 -8.57
C ILE A 82 -9.04 0.77 -9.69
N VAL A 83 -9.58 1.95 -9.38
CA VAL A 83 -10.53 2.67 -10.25
C VAL A 83 -9.88 3.32 -11.47
N ASN A 84 -8.61 3.62 -11.45
CA ASN A 84 -7.88 4.28 -12.55
C ASN A 84 -7.40 3.32 -13.65
N ALA A 85 -7.70 2.02 -13.56
CA ALA A 85 -7.23 1.01 -14.51
C ALA A 85 -8.22 0.72 -15.67
N GLY A 86 -9.35 1.43 -15.72
CA GLY A 86 -10.48 1.15 -16.62
C GLY A 86 -11.36 -0.01 -16.14
N ARG A 87 -12.68 0.06 -16.42
CA ARG A 87 -13.70 -0.84 -15.82
C ARG A 87 -13.36 -2.33 -15.94
N LYS A 88 -13.00 -2.81 -17.13
CA LYS A 88 -12.69 -4.24 -17.35
C LYS A 88 -11.52 -4.71 -16.50
N THR A 89 -10.45 -3.94 -16.45
CA THR A 89 -9.26 -4.26 -15.65
C THR A 89 -9.56 -4.17 -14.16
N MET A 90 -10.32 -3.16 -13.75
CA MET A 90 -10.78 -2.95 -12.38
C MET A 90 -11.52 -4.19 -11.85
N LEU A 91 -12.53 -4.66 -12.58
CA LEU A 91 -13.34 -5.82 -12.21
C LEU A 91 -12.50 -7.09 -12.15
N HIS A 92 -11.70 -7.34 -13.19
CA HIS A 92 -10.84 -8.53 -13.22
C HIS A 92 -9.86 -8.56 -12.04
N LYS A 93 -9.18 -7.45 -11.74
CA LYS A 93 -8.25 -7.36 -10.60
C LYS A 93 -8.97 -7.53 -9.26
N MET A 94 -10.16 -6.95 -9.11
CA MET A 94 -10.96 -7.11 -7.91
C MET A 94 -11.35 -8.58 -7.70
N ASP A 95 -11.78 -9.28 -8.77
CA ASP A 95 -12.13 -10.69 -8.72
C ASP A 95 -10.95 -11.58 -8.35
N VAL A 96 -9.80 -11.36 -8.96
CA VAL A 96 -8.57 -12.09 -8.64
C VAL A 96 -8.19 -11.88 -7.18
N CYS A 97 -8.21 -10.65 -6.70
CA CYS A 97 -7.88 -10.29 -5.33
C CYS A 97 -8.86 -10.92 -4.34
N TYR A 98 -10.16 -10.80 -4.59
CA TYR A 98 -11.21 -11.39 -3.76
C TYR A 98 -11.07 -12.91 -3.65
N ASN A 99 -10.94 -13.59 -4.79
CA ASN A 99 -10.84 -15.04 -4.83
C ASN A 99 -9.58 -15.58 -4.16
N ASP A 100 -8.46 -14.84 -4.21
CA ASP A 100 -7.25 -15.21 -3.51
C ASP A 100 -7.45 -15.17 -1.99
N PHE A 101 -8.07 -14.13 -1.45
CA PHE A 101 -8.37 -14.06 -0.02
C PHE A 101 -9.40 -15.09 0.44
N VAL A 102 -10.40 -15.40 -0.40
CA VAL A 102 -11.34 -16.52 -0.12
C VAL A 102 -10.59 -17.84 0.00
N LYS A 103 -9.67 -18.12 -0.93
CA LYS A 103 -8.83 -19.35 -0.90
C LYS A 103 -7.96 -19.43 0.36
N ARG A 104 -7.51 -18.28 0.88
CA ARG A 104 -6.75 -18.21 2.15
C ARG A 104 -7.62 -18.42 3.38
N GLY A 105 -8.96 -18.51 3.23
CA GLY A 105 -9.91 -18.67 4.33
C GLY A 105 -10.18 -17.38 5.11
N TYR A 106 -9.99 -16.23 4.50
CA TYR A 106 -10.25 -14.94 5.13
C TYR A 106 -11.74 -14.59 5.08
N LYS A 107 -12.21 -13.80 6.05
CA LYS A 107 -13.48 -13.09 5.95
C LYS A 107 -13.28 -11.90 5.02
N VAL A 108 -13.84 -11.99 3.82
CA VAL A 108 -13.59 -11.01 2.76
C VAL A 108 -14.89 -10.44 2.19
N LEU A 109 -14.89 -9.16 1.89
CA LEU A 109 -15.99 -8.42 1.28
C LEU A 109 -15.51 -7.75 -0.02
N ARG A 110 -16.39 -7.65 -1.01
CA ARG A 110 -16.20 -6.77 -2.17
C ARG A 110 -16.71 -5.39 -1.81
N SER A 111 -15.96 -4.36 -2.11
CA SER A 111 -16.43 -2.97 -1.90
C SER A 111 -17.32 -2.46 -3.03
N TYR A 112 -17.33 -3.14 -4.17
CA TYR A 112 -18.14 -2.81 -5.34
C TYR A 112 -18.90 -4.03 -5.87
N ASP A 113 -20.17 -3.81 -6.17
CA ASP A 113 -21.05 -4.80 -6.79
C ASP A 113 -21.34 -4.38 -8.25
N GLU A 114 -20.91 -5.23 -9.20
CA GLU A 114 -21.07 -4.98 -10.62
C GLU A 114 -22.55 -5.06 -11.07
N GLN A 115 -23.37 -5.91 -10.42
CA GLN A 115 -24.75 -6.14 -10.82
C GLN A 115 -25.62 -4.92 -10.49
N THR A 116 -25.36 -4.29 -9.36
CA THR A 116 -26.12 -3.12 -8.88
C THR A 116 -25.43 -1.81 -9.18
N ASP A 117 -24.21 -1.84 -9.75
CA ASP A 117 -23.34 -0.68 -9.98
C ASP A 117 -23.19 0.18 -8.73
N SER A 118 -23.04 -0.47 -7.58
CA SER A 118 -23.03 0.20 -6.28
C SER A 118 -21.81 -0.15 -5.44
N TYR A 119 -21.46 0.77 -4.58
CA TYR A 119 -20.37 0.60 -3.61
C TYR A 119 -20.94 0.38 -2.21
N VAL A 120 -20.25 -0.46 -1.43
CA VAL A 120 -20.59 -0.67 -0.02
C VAL A 120 -20.35 0.63 0.76
N ASP A 121 -21.35 1.04 1.53
CA ASP A 121 -21.19 2.15 2.47
C ASP A 121 -20.33 1.70 3.66
N VAL A 122 -19.18 2.34 3.84
CA VAL A 122 -18.26 2.04 4.96
C VAL A 122 -18.92 2.20 6.32
N ALA A 123 -19.84 3.17 6.46
CA ALA A 123 -20.55 3.39 7.71
C ALA A 123 -21.42 2.18 8.11
N SER A 124 -22.00 1.47 7.12
CA SER A 124 -22.80 0.27 7.38
C SER A 124 -21.99 -0.89 7.99
N LEU A 125 -20.68 -0.91 7.77
CA LEU A 125 -19.79 -1.95 8.28
C LEU A 125 -19.43 -1.76 9.75
N SER A 126 -19.75 -0.60 10.32
CA SER A 126 -19.50 -0.26 11.75
C SER A 126 -18.08 -0.57 12.21
N LEU A 127 -17.09 -0.18 11.41
CA LEU A 127 -15.68 -0.49 11.64
C LEU A 127 -15.11 0.29 12.84
N ASP A 128 -14.19 -0.35 13.55
CA ASP A 128 -13.46 0.29 14.64
C ASP A 128 -12.06 0.72 14.21
N ILE A 129 -11.40 -0.12 13.43
CA ILE A 129 -10.07 0.15 12.89
C ILE A 129 -10.06 -0.15 11.38
N VAL A 130 -9.48 0.76 10.60
CA VAL A 130 -9.20 0.56 9.19
C VAL A 130 -7.69 0.56 8.99
N LEU A 131 -7.15 -0.49 8.37
CA LEU A 131 -5.75 -0.56 7.96
C LEU A 131 -5.63 -0.26 6.46
N TYR A 132 -4.90 0.79 6.16
CA TYR A 132 -4.48 1.13 4.81
C TYR A 132 -3.12 0.52 4.50
N THR A 133 -2.97 0.00 3.28
CA THR A 133 -1.72 -0.57 2.78
C THR A 133 -1.10 0.28 1.67
N ASN A 134 -1.89 1.18 1.09
CA ASN A 134 -1.48 2.05 0.00
C ASN A 134 -1.91 3.49 0.31
N PRO A 135 -1.02 4.50 0.19
CA PRO A 135 -1.31 5.87 0.59
C PRO A 135 -1.86 6.76 -0.53
N TYR A 136 -1.84 6.28 -1.79
CA TYR A 136 -2.08 7.16 -2.94
C TYR A 136 -3.56 7.46 -3.14
N HIS A 137 -3.87 8.76 -3.26
CA HIS A 137 -5.20 9.22 -3.65
C HIS A 137 -5.50 8.85 -5.11
N GLY A 138 -6.77 8.54 -5.41
CA GLY A 138 -7.21 8.21 -6.76
C GLY A 138 -6.92 6.78 -7.24
N LEU A 139 -6.32 5.91 -6.41
CA LEU A 139 -6.23 4.49 -6.71
C LEU A 139 -7.52 3.73 -6.40
N ILE A 140 -8.18 4.07 -5.31
CA ILE A 140 -9.47 3.52 -4.88
C ILE A 140 -10.54 4.60 -4.93
N ASP A 141 -11.79 4.21 -4.93
CA ASP A 141 -12.90 5.15 -4.87
C ASP A 141 -12.80 6.03 -3.62
N ASP A 142 -13.11 7.31 -3.76
CA ASP A 142 -12.97 8.32 -2.70
C ASP A 142 -13.77 7.98 -1.45
N ARG A 143 -14.84 7.18 -1.53
CA ARG A 143 -15.60 6.70 -0.35
C ARG A 143 -14.72 5.95 0.64
N TYR A 144 -13.68 5.28 0.15
CA TYR A 144 -12.73 4.50 0.96
C TYR A 144 -11.47 5.27 1.30
N TYR A 145 -11.30 6.49 0.76
CA TYR A 145 -10.16 7.33 1.12
C TYR A 145 -10.33 7.92 2.52
N ILE A 146 -9.23 8.22 3.20
CA ILE A 146 -9.19 8.61 4.61
C ILE A 146 -10.13 9.77 4.97
N ASP A 147 -10.35 10.70 4.05
CA ASP A 147 -11.24 11.85 4.25
C ASP A 147 -12.69 11.43 4.55
N ASN A 148 -13.12 10.30 4.02
CA ASN A 148 -14.49 9.79 4.12
C ASN A 148 -14.67 8.73 5.21
N ILE A 149 -13.61 8.26 5.86
CA ILE A 149 -13.69 7.37 7.02
C ILE A 149 -13.91 8.21 8.29
N LYS A 150 -15.15 8.26 8.78
CA LYS A 150 -15.54 9.23 9.84
C LYS A 150 -15.71 8.64 11.23
N ASP A 151 -15.79 7.32 11.36
CA ASP A 151 -16.05 6.66 12.64
C ASP A 151 -15.18 5.43 12.87
N ALA A 152 -13.90 5.51 12.48
CA ALA A 152 -12.91 4.48 12.74
C ALA A 152 -11.54 5.11 13.03
N LEU A 153 -10.72 4.41 13.79
CA LEU A 153 -9.29 4.67 13.88
C LEU A 153 -8.66 4.21 12.56
N THR A 154 -7.85 5.05 11.94
CA THR A 154 -7.18 4.67 10.68
C THR A 154 -5.70 4.44 10.92
N CYS A 155 -5.20 3.31 10.43
CA CYS A 155 -3.81 2.94 10.53
C CYS A 155 -3.21 2.81 9.13
N PHE A 156 -1.92 3.04 9.01
CA PHE A 156 -1.19 2.80 7.79
C PHE A 156 0.00 1.86 8.04
N VAL A 157 0.11 0.85 7.19
CA VAL A 157 1.24 -0.08 7.15
C VAL A 157 1.67 -0.17 5.69
N ASN A 158 2.92 0.15 5.40
CA ASN A 158 3.40 0.21 4.03
C ASN A 158 3.40 -1.20 3.36
N TYR A 159 2.95 -1.28 2.12
CA TYR A 159 2.97 -2.51 1.32
C TYR A 159 4.37 -2.87 0.80
N THR A 160 5.32 -1.93 0.87
CA THR A 160 6.71 -2.11 0.46
C THR A 160 7.66 -1.70 1.57
N PHE A 161 8.85 -2.30 1.59
CA PHE A 161 9.95 -1.79 2.40
C PHE A 161 10.57 -0.59 1.67
N ALA A 162 10.29 0.62 2.14
CA ALA A 162 10.68 1.85 1.46
C ALA A 162 12.18 2.16 1.71
N ILE A 163 13.02 1.88 0.71
CA ILE A 163 14.48 2.09 0.80
C ILE A 163 14.93 3.49 0.39
N ILE A 164 14.03 4.32 -0.13
CA ILE A 164 14.35 5.63 -0.70
C ILE A 164 13.82 6.74 0.21
N PRO A 165 14.69 7.62 0.74
CA PRO A 165 14.30 8.63 1.73
C PRO A 165 13.70 9.89 1.08
N TYR A 166 12.72 9.73 0.21
CA TYR A 166 12.04 10.85 -0.42
C TYR A 166 10.72 11.20 0.28
N LYS A 167 10.40 12.48 0.36
CA LYS A 167 9.20 13.01 0.99
C LYS A 167 7.92 12.33 0.49
N TRP A 168 7.80 12.12 -0.82
CA TRP A 168 6.61 11.51 -1.41
C TRP A 168 6.34 10.07 -0.92
N ALA A 169 7.36 9.32 -0.50
CA ALA A 169 7.20 7.96 0.03
C ALA A 169 6.63 7.92 1.46
N PHE A 170 6.81 9.01 2.23
CA PHE A 170 6.51 9.04 3.67
C PHE A 170 5.50 10.10 4.09
N ALA A 171 5.13 11.03 3.22
CA ALA A 171 4.33 12.19 3.58
C ALA A 171 3.16 12.45 2.62
N GLN A 172 2.57 11.38 2.07
CA GLN A 172 1.29 11.51 1.36
C GLN A 172 0.20 12.01 2.33
N PRO A 173 -0.83 12.72 1.84
CA PRO A 173 -1.90 13.23 2.71
C PRO A 173 -2.51 12.16 3.63
N LEU A 174 -2.76 10.95 3.11
CA LEU A 174 -3.26 9.83 3.91
C LEU A 174 -2.32 9.51 5.08
N GLN A 175 -1.01 9.37 4.80
CA GLN A 175 0.00 9.04 5.80
C GLN A 175 0.11 10.08 6.92
N GLN A 176 -0.18 11.35 6.61
CA GLN A 176 -0.18 12.45 7.59
C GLN A 176 -1.45 12.50 8.42
N LEU A 177 -2.55 11.93 7.94
CA LEU A 177 -3.87 12.01 8.57
C LEU A 177 -4.23 10.78 9.40
N VAL A 178 -3.51 9.65 9.27
CA VAL A 178 -3.82 8.43 10.03
C VAL A 178 -3.66 8.64 11.53
N TRP A 179 -4.39 7.83 12.29
CA TRP A 179 -4.22 7.75 13.74
C TRP A 179 -2.85 7.18 14.10
N THR A 180 -2.47 6.06 13.47
CA THR A 180 -1.14 5.44 13.70
C THR A 180 -0.51 5.02 12.38
N TYR A 181 0.75 5.41 12.22
CA TYR A 181 1.63 4.95 11.16
C TYR A 181 2.59 3.90 11.73
N PHE A 182 2.45 2.66 11.32
CA PHE A 182 3.37 1.59 11.67
C PHE A 182 4.55 1.59 10.71
N CYS A 183 5.74 1.81 11.26
CA CYS A 183 6.99 1.89 10.52
C CYS A 183 7.77 0.59 10.65
N GLU A 184 8.56 0.27 9.63
CA GLU A 184 9.37 -0.94 9.56
C GLU A 184 10.56 -0.89 10.53
N THR A 185 11.16 0.28 10.69
CA THR A 185 12.33 0.52 11.56
C THR A 185 12.28 1.91 12.18
N ASP A 186 13.12 2.18 13.19
CA ASP A 186 13.27 3.52 13.74
C ASP A 186 13.75 4.53 12.69
N TYR A 187 14.59 4.11 11.74
CA TYR A 187 14.99 4.97 10.62
C TYR A 187 13.80 5.44 9.78
N HIS A 188 12.87 4.55 9.46
CA HIS A 188 11.64 4.90 8.73
C HIS A 188 10.76 5.84 9.55
N LYS A 189 10.63 5.59 10.85
CA LYS A 189 9.93 6.48 11.78
C LYS A 189 10.52 7.89 11.76
N ASP A 190 11.85 8.01 11.80
CA ASP A 190 12.54 9.29 11.74
C ASP A 190 12.29 10.03 10.42
N LEU A 191 12.24 9.29 9.29
CA LEU A 191 11.87 9.85 7.99
C LEU A 191 10.42 10.36 7.97
N VAL A 192 9.46 9.59 8.51
CA VAL A 192 8.07 10.05 8.65
C VAL A 192 8.02 11.34 9.45
N LEU A 193 8.62 11.37 10.65
CA LEU A 193 8.65 12.55 11.50
C LEU A 193 9.33 13.75 10.83
N LYS A 194 10.39 13.52 10.07
CA LYS A 194 11.09 14.57 9.30
C LYS A 194 10.20 15.18 8.23
N PHE A 195 9.53 14.35 7.44
CA PHE A 195 8.82 14.80 6.25
C PHE A 195 7.38 15.25 6.49
N THR A 196 6.77 14.85 7.61
CA THR A 196 5.39 15.22 7.95
C THR A 196 5.28 16.46 8.83
N LYS A 197 6.40 17.09 9.23
CA LYS A 197 6.36 18.33 10.04
C LYS A 197 5.48 19.41 9.42
N PRO A 198 4.67 20.11 10.22
CA PRO A 198 4.42 19.96 11.66
C PRO A 198 3.26 19.01 12.01
N LEU A 199 2.70 18.26 11.06
CA LEU A 199 1.58 17.36 11.23
C LEU A 199 2.11 15.94 11.41
N HIS A 200 2.30 15.51 12.66
CA HIS A 200 2.83 14.18 12.93
C HIS A 200 1.69 13.21 13.24
N PRO A 201 1.51 12.11 12.45
CA PRO A 201 0.77 10.96 12.92
C PRO A 201 1.53 10.32 14.10
N HIS A 202 0.80 9.57 14.92
CA HIS A 202 1.48 8.71 15.89
C HIS A 202 2.27 7.63 15.13
N CYS A 203 3.59 7.56 15.33
CA CYS A 203 4.48 6.65 14.61
C CYS A 203 5.08 5.62 15.56
N VAL A 204 4.99 4.35 15.19
CA VAL A 204 5.54 3.23 15.96
C VAL A 204 6.37 2.35 15.03
N ALA A 205 7.63 2.07 15.40
CA ALA A 205 8.46 1.11 14.69
C ALA A 205 8.24 -0.29 15.28
N LEU A 206 7.65 -1.20 14.50
CA LEU A 206 7.29 -2.56 14.94
C LEU A 206 7.90 -3.67 14.08
N GLY A 207 8.61 -3.34 13.04
CA GLY A 207 9.12 -4.31 12.06
C GLY A 207 8.32 -4.31 10.76
N TYR A 208 8.77 -5.13 9.82
CA TYR A 208 8.11 -5.29 8.53
C TYR A 208 7.26 -6.55 8.53
N PRO A 209 5.94 -6.46 8.31
CA PRO A 209 5.01 -7.58 8.56
C PRO A 209 5.34 -8.88 7.82
N ILE A 210 5.91 -8.80 6.61
CA ILE A 210 6.27 -10.00 5.84
C ILE A 210 7.47 -10.76 6.43
N TYR A 211 8.17 -10.19 7.42
CA TYR A 211 9.35 -10.83 8.01
C TYR A 211 9.00 -12.20 8.63
N ASP A 212 7.81 -12.34 9.21
CA ASP A 212 7.32 -13.60 9.77
C ASP A 212 7.25 -14.69 8.69
N GLU A 213 6.80 -14.34 7.48
CA GLU A 213 6.76 -15.29 6.36
C GLU A 213 8.16 -15.76 5.94
N PHE A 214 9.19 -14.91 6.03
CA PHE A 214 10.57 -15.31 5.75
C PHE A 214 11.15 -16.18 6.85
N HIS A 215 10.81 -15.91 8.11
CA HIS A 215 11.31 -16.67 9.25
C HIS A 215 10.75 -18.09 9.27
N ASP A 216 9.47 -18.24 8.97
CA ASP A 216 8.76 -19.53 9.05
C ASP A 216 8.68 -20.26 7.72
N ALA A 217 9.15 -19.62 6.61
CA ALA A 217 9.05 -20.17 5.28
C ALA A 217 9.87 -21.44 5.12
N LYS A 218 9.22 -22.51 4.71
CA LYS A 218 9.92 -23.66 4.14
C LYS A 218 10.47 -23.26 2.78
N ARG A 219 11.75 -23.55 2.56
CA ARG A 219 12.41 -23.29 1.29
C ARG A 219 11.68 -23.98 0.13
N ASP A 220 11.12 -23.21 -0.77
CA ASP A 220 10.53 -23.71 -2.01
C ASP A 220 11.53 -23.56 -3.17
N ASP A 221 12.01 -24.68 -3.65
CA ASP A 221 12.94 -24.76 -4.79
C ASP A 221 12.21 -25.10 -6.10
N SER A 222 10.86 -25.08 -6.14
CA SER A 222 10.07 -25.50 -7.31
C SER A 222 10.30 -24.64 -8.54
N MET A 223 10.58 -23.34 -8.35
CA MET A 223 10.86 -22.41 -9.44
C MET A 223 12.19 -22.65 -10.18
N TRP A 224 13.12 -23.39 -9.56
CA TRP A 224 14.44 -23.64 -10.15
C TRP A 224 14.39 -24.89 -11.02
N LYS A 225 14.79 -24.74 -12.30
CA LYS A 225 14.78 -25.86 -13.28
C LYS A 225 15.68 -27.01 -12.85
N SER A 226 16.92 -26.68 -12.44
CA SER A 226 17.86 -27.69 -11.94
C SER A 226 17.78 -27.81 -10.43
N LYS A 227 17.81 -29.06 -9.94
CA LYS A 227 17.93 -29.40 -8.51
C LYS A 227 19.39 -29.46 -8.04
N ASP A 228 20.35 -29.28 -8.95
CA ASP A 228 21.76 -29.26 -8.62
C ASP A 228 22.09 -28.08 -7.70
N LYS A 229 22.49 -28.41 -6.47
CA LYS A 229 22.83 -27.44 -5.42
C LYS A 229 24.19 -26.78 -5.62
N SER A 230 25.02 -27.29 -6.52
CA SER A 230 26.33 -26.71 -6.87
C SER A 230 26.15 -25.44 -7.73
N LEU A 231 25.04 -25.33 -8.46
CA LEU A 231 24.75 -24.17 -9.30
C LEU A 231 24.32 -22.98 -8.43
N LYS A 232 24.99 -21.84 -8.63
CA LYS A 232 24.58 -20.58 -8.02
C LYS A 232 23.25 -20.11 -8.60
N ARG A 233 22.40 -19.55 -7.78
CA ARG A 233 21.06 -19.10 -8.14
C ARG A 233 21.01 -17.58 -8.19
N ILE A 234 20.64 -17.01 -9.32
CA ILE A 234 20.53 -15.58 -9.55
C ILE A 234 19.11 -15.25 -10.01
N ILE A 235 18.44 -14.34 -9.29
CA ILE A 235 17.18 -13.74 -9.70
C ILE A 235 17.48 -12.34 -10.21
N TRP A 236 17.15 -12.09 -11.47
CA TRP A 236 17.20 -10.75 -12.02
C TRP A 236 15.81 -10.15 -12.07
N ALA A 237 15.58 -9.15 -11.22
CA ALA A 237 14.27 -8.53 -10.98
C ALA A 237 14.29 -7.01 -11.31
N PRO A 238 14.37 -6.63 -12.59
CA PRO A 238 14.43 -5.21 -12.96
C PRO A 238 13.12 -4.48 -12.67
N HIS A 239 13.26 -3.21 -12.26
CA HIS A 239 12.15 -2.30 -12.05
C HIS A 239 11.51 -1.89 -13.40
N HIS A 240 10.26 -1.42 -13.36
CA HIS A 240 9.50 -1.06 -14.56
C HIS A 240 9.83 0.32 -15.14
N SER A 241 10.44 1.22 -14.38
CA SER A 241 10.76 2.59 -14.82
C SER A 241 12.01 2.59 -15.70
N ILE A 242 11.83 2.23 -16.96
CA ILE A 242 12.87 2.16 -17.99
C ILE A 242 12.98 3.44 -18.83
N PHE A 243 11.93 4.24 -18.85
CA PHE A 243 11.87 5.55 -19.52
C PHE A 243 11.67 6.65 -18.46
N ALA A 244 12.13 7.86 -18.76
CA ALA A 244 11.83 9.04 -17.97
C ALA A 244 10.32 9.34 -18.05
N ASN A 245 9.73 9.77 -16.93
CA ASN A 245 8.38 10.29 -16.95
C ASN A 245 8.41 11.71 -17.53
N GLU A 246 7.88 11.88 -18.73
CA GLU A 246 7.79 13.20 -19.41
C GLU A 246 6.68 14.09 -18.84
N GLU A 247 5.84 13.55 -17.90
CA GLU A 247 4.62 14.24 -17.44
C GLU A 247 4.81 15.17 -16.22
N ASN A 248 5.99 15.18 -15.57
CA ASN A 248 6.26 16.04 -14.41
C ASN A 248 7.56 16.82 -14.61
N GLU A 249 7.47 18.09 -14.92
CA GLU A 249 8.62 18.99 -15.07
C GLU A 249 9.47 19.14 -13.79
N ASP A 250 8.94 18.80 -12.61
CA ASP A 250 9.64 18.85 -11.31
C ASP A 250 10.26 17.50 -10.89
N ASP A 251 9.96 16.41 -11.56
CA ASP A 251 10.60 15.12 -11.31
C ASP A 251 11.86 15.01 -12.14
N VAL A 252 12.99 15.15 -11.46
CA VAL A 252 14.28 14.71 -11.98
C VAL A 252 14.08 13.34 -12.63
N GLU A 253 14.47 13.20 -13.91
CA GLU A 253 14.41 11.97 -14.70
C GLU A 253 15.00 10.75 -13.96
N VAL A 254 14.24 10.11 -13.09
CA VAL A 254 14.73 8.99 -12.31
C VAL A 254 14.40 7.69 -13.03
N ARG A 255 15.34 7.22 -13.80
CA ARG A 255 15.34 5.85 -14.33
C ARG A 255 15.84 4.91 -13.25
N TRP A 256 14.93 4.27 -12.53
CA TRP A 256 15.29 3.31 -11.49
C TRP A 256 15.80 1.98 -12.04
N SER A 257 15.58 1.72 -13.34
CA SER A 257 15.93 0.46 -13.98
C SER A 257 17.02 0.63 -15.00
N THR A 258 18.03 -0.19 -14.90
CA THR A 258 19.09 -0.34 -15.91
C THR A 258 18.76 -1.47 -16.92
N PHE A 259 17.50 -1.89 -17.01
CA PHE A 259 17.08 -3.03 -17.84
C PHE A 259 17.51 -2.89 -19.31
N LEU A 260 17.22 -1.75 -19.94
CA LEU A 260 17.57 -1.52 -21.33
C LEU A 260 19.10 -1.52 -21.58
N LEU A 261 19.87 -1.08 -20.58
CA LEU A 261 21.33 -1.01 -20.68
C LEU A 261 21.98 -2.39 -20.55
N TYR A 262 21.43 -3.26 -19.69
CA TYR A 262 22.08 -4.53 -19.33
C TYR A 262 21.33 -5.78 -19.79
N SER A 263 20.20 -5.66 -20.49
CA SER A 263 19.38 -6.84 -20.86
C SER A 263 20.16 -7.84 -21.72
N GLU A 264 20.84 -7.37 -22.75
CA GLU A 264 21.65 -8.23 -23.63
C GLU A 264 22.82 -8.84 -22.88
N PHE A 265 23.55 -8.06 -22.09
CA PHE A 265 24.66 -8.54 -21.26
C PHE A 265 24.18 -9.64 -20.29
N MET A 266 23.05 -9.48 -19.63
CA MET A 266 22.52 -10.48 -18.70
C MET A 266 22.15 -11.79 -19.40
N VAL A 267 21.60 -11.71 -20.62
CA VAL A 267 21.31 -12.91 -21.44
C VAL A 267 22.61 -13.61 -21.85
N GLN A 268 23.61 -12.85 -22.26
CA GLN A 268 24.92 -13.41 -22.61
C GLN A 268 25.60 -14.08 -21.41
N MET A 269 25.54 -13.45 -20.23
CA MET A 269 26.08 -14.02 -18.98
C MET A 269 25.36 -15.31 -18.59
N ALA A 270 24.01 -15.33 -18.69
CA ALA A 270 23.24 -16.53 -18.42
C ALA A 270 23.63 -17.70 -19.32
N LYS A 271 23.85 -17.45 -20.62
CA LYS A 271 24.32 -18.45 -21.57
C LYS A 271 25.76 -18.90 -21.27
N LYS A 272 26.67 -17.96 -21.04
CA LYS A 272 28.10 -18.23 -20.82
C LYS A 272 28.34 -19.08 -19.58
N TYR A 273 27.56 -18.89 -18.52
CA TYR A 273 27.75 -19.55 -17.21
C TYR A 273 26.65 -20.56 -16.87
N GLN A 274 25.93 -21.08 -17.86
CA GLN A 274 24.81 -22.02 -17.66
C GLN A 274 25.20 -23.32 -16.92
N ASP A 275 26.48 -23.69 -16.94
CA ASP A 275 27.05 -24.82 -16.19
C ASP A 275 27.34 -24.51 -14.70
N LYS A 276 27.35 -23.24 -14.32
CA LYS A 276 27.70 -22.75 -12.96
C LYS A 276 26.58 -22.01 -12.29
N VAL A 277 25.62 -21.47 -13.07
CA VAL A 277 24.60 -20.57 -12.57
C VAL A 277 23.24 -20.88 -13.18
N GLN A 278 22.21 -20.81 -12.37
CA GLN A 278 20.83 -20.75 -12.85
C GLN A 278 20.32 -19.31 -12.75
N PHE A 279 19.74 -18.82 -13.84
CA PHE A 279 19.09 -17.50 -13.87
C PHE A 279 17.57 -17.61 -13.87
N ILE A 280 16.91 -16.79 -13.06
CA ILE A 280 15.48 -16.51 -13.17
C ILE A 280 15.31 -15.04 -13.52
N PHE A 281 14.59 -14.75 -14.59
CA PHE A 281 14.14 -13.42 -14.94
C PHE A 281 12.77 -13.18 -14.31
N LYS A 282 12.70 -12.29 -13.32
CA LYS A 282 11.47 -11.91 -12.60
C LYS A 282 11.25 -10.40 -12.70
N PRO A 283 10.79 -9.89 -13.85
CA PRO A 283 10.58 -8.46 -14.04
C PRO A 283 9.42 -7.96 -13.18
N HIS A 284 9.44 -6.66 -12.90
CA HIS A 284 8.26 -6.00 -12.33
C HIS A 284 7.05 -6.20 -13.28
N PRO A 285 5.83 -6.47 -12.79
CA PRO A 285 4.65 -6.77 -13.63
C PRO A 285 4.37 -5.71 -14.71
N ILE A 286 4.60 -4.42 -14.42
CA ILE A 286 4.39 -3.31 -15.36
C ILE A 286 5.50 -3.21 -16.42
N LEU A 287 6.68 -3.80 -16.21
CA LEU A 287 7.80 -3.67 -17.15
C LEU A 287 7.41 -4.09 -18.57
N ARG A 288 6.68 -5.20 -18.71
CA ARG A 288 6.22 -5.68 -20.01
C ARG A 288 5.32 -4.65 -20.73
N GLN A 289 4.41 -4.02 -19.97
CA GLN A 289 3.52 -2.99 -20.54
C GLN A 289 4.31 -1.78 -21.01
N ASN A 290 5.31 -1.34 -20.25
CA ASN A 290 6.16 -0.21 -20.61
C ASN A 290 7.02 -0.48 -21.84
N LEU A 291 7.48 -1.73 -22.04
CA LEU A 291 8.23 -2.12 -23.25
C LEU A 291 7.38 -2.10 -24.54
N TYR A 292 6.06 -2.22 -24.45
CA TYR A 292 5.16 -2.20 -25.62
C TYR A 292 4.56 -0.82 -25.90
N LYS A 293 4.76 0.17 -25.03
CA LYS A 293 4.26 1.53 -25.23
C LYS A 293 5.17 2.40 -26.11
N HIS A 294 6.38 1.95 -26.31
CA HIS A 294 7.45 2.57 -27.09
C HIS A 294 8.04 1.59 -28.11
#